data_e7f82ddcd151c286b115c3a004db416d
#
_entry.id   e7f82ddcd151c286b115c3a004db416d
#
_cell.length_a   1.000
_cell.length_b   1.000
_cell.length_c   1.000
_cell.angle_alpha   90.00
_cell.angle_beta   90.00
_cell.angle_gamma   90.00
#
_symmetry.space_group_name_H-M   'P 1'
#
loop_
_entity.id
_entity.type
_entity.pdbx_description
1 polymer ?
#
loop_
_entity_poly.entity_id
_entity_poly.type
_entity_poly.pdbx_seq_one_letter_code
_entity_poly.pdbx_strand_id
1 'polypeptide(L)'
;MSQSIVIIGAGPAGLTAAYELLKKGQVSVTILEATGEIGGISRTKNYKGNRMDIGGHRFFSKSDKAMDFWKEIMPLEDRERGISPDQADLLFLIRHRLSRILFLRKFFDYPVTLNGSTIRGLGFSRLMKIGVSYLKICFRPVKDIDSLEKFFISRFGVELYETFFKDYTEKVWGVPCSQISPDWGAQRVKGLSVSKALLHSLKKPFLKKSTVNGKKVETSLIESFMYPKYGPGQLWEEVARRVVAMGGEIRFGQRVDQV
;
A
#
# COMPACT_ATOMS: atom_id res chain seq x y z
N MET A 1 -0.03 38.53 17.65
CA MET A 1 -1.09 37.55 18.00
C MET A 1 -0.72 36.24 17.32
N SER A 2 -0.63 35.12 18.05
CA SER A 2 -0.42 33.82 17.46
C SER A 2 -1.70 33.40 16.71
N GLN A 3 -1.55 32.89 15.49
CA GLN A 3 -2.67 32.40 14.70
C GLN A 3 -3.19 31.11 15.34
N SER A 4 -4.52 31.01 15.56
CA SER A 4 -5.16 29.78 16.04
C SER A 4 -5.67 28.98 14.85
N ILE A 5 -5.33 27.69 14.82
CA ILE A 5 -5.70 26.77 13.76
C ILE A 5 -6.45 25.56 14.36
N VAL A 6 -7.62 25.29 13.80
CA VAL A 6 -8.42 24.10 14.13
C VAL A 6 -8.29 23.08 13.02
N ILE A 7 -8.00 21.84 13.35
CA ILE A 7 -7.87 20.71 12.43
C ILE A 7 -8.95 19.68 12.74
N ILE A 8 -9.67 19.23 11.73
CA ILE A 8 -10.72 18.23 11.87
C ILE A 8 -10.15 16.84 11.56
N GLY A 9 -10.16 15.98 12.57
CA GLY A 9 -9.74 14.59 12.53
C GLY A 9 -8.27 14.36 12.95
N ALA A 10 -8.07 13.42 13.90
CA ALA A 10 -6.76 12.93 14.35
C ALA A 10 -6.28 11.73 13.54
N GLY A 11 -6.58 11.69 12.25
CA GLY A 11 -6.01 10.73 11.31
C GLY A 11 -4.62 11.17 10.80
N PRO A 12 -3.99 10.38 9.90
CA PRO A 12 -2.67 10.68 9.34
C PRO A 12 -2.52 12.10 8.80
N ALA A 13 -3.51 12.59 8.07
CA ALA A 13 -3.46 13.93 7.46
C ALA A 13 -3.49 15.04 8.53
N GLY A 14 -4.45 14.98 9.46
CA GLY A 14 -4.58 16.00 10.51
C GLY A 14 -3.40 16.03 11.45
N LEU A 15 -2.91 14.87 11.88
CA LEU A 15 -1.74 14.76 12.75
C LEU A 15 -0.46 15.25 12.06
N THR A 16 -0.26 14.95 10.78
CA THR A 16 0.89 15.46 10.03
C THR A 16 0.81 16.97 9.88
N ALA A 17 -0.37 17.52 9.54
CA ALA A 17 -0.56 18.96 9.43
C ALA A 17 -0.28 19.68 10.76
N ALA A 18 -0.80 19.15 11.87
CA ALA A 18 -0.56 19.70 13.20
C ALA A 18 0.93 19.70 13.56
N TYR A 19 1.60 18.57 13.34
CA TYR A 19 3.03 18.42 13.60
C TYR A 19 3.87 19.43 12.82
N GLU A 20 3.65 19.54 11.51
CA GLU A 20 4.39 20.45 10.65
C GLU A 20 4.11 21.93 10.96
N LEU A 21 2.87 22.28 11.33
CA LEU A 21 2.52 23.63 11.74
C LEU A 21 3.20 24.03 13.05
N LEU A 22 3.14 23.18 14.07
CA LEU A 22 3.79 23.42 15.36
C LEU A 22 5.30 23.46 15.24
N LYS A 23 5.90 22.64 14.38
CA LYS A 23 7.34 22.65 14.11
C LYS A 23 7.82 23.99 13.50
N LYS A 24 6.97 24.68 12.73
CA LYS A 24 7.26 26.01 12.20
C LYS A 24 7.13 27.11 13.24
N GLY A 25 6.43 26.86 14.33
CA GLY A 25 6.20 27.82 15.40
C GLY A 25 5.15 28.90 15.08
N GLN A 26 4.88 29.80 16.05
CA GLN A 26 3.99 30.96 15.93
C GLN A 26 2.50 30.67 15.73
N VAL A 27 2.06 29.42 15.91
CA VAL A 27 0.65 29.00 15.79
C VAL A 27 0.23 28.21 17.02
N SER A 28 -1.04 28.31 17.41
CA SER A 28 -1.70 27.35 18.30
C SER A 28 -2.54 26.40 17.47
N VAL A 29 -2.46 25.10 17.75
CA VAL A 29 -3.16 24.07 16.99
C VAL A 29 -4.06 23.26 17.92
N THR A 30 -5.34 23.15 17.55
CA THR A 30 -6.31 22.26 18.20
C THR A 30 -6.84 21.26 17.18
N ILE A 31 -6.74 19.96 17.47
CA ILE A 31 -7.32 18.90 16.66
C ILE A 31 -8.64 18.44 17.29
N LEU A 32 -9.72 18.39 16.52
CA LEU A 32 -11.02 17.86 16.94
C LEU A 32 -11.18 16.46 16.35
N GLU A 33 -11.25 15.43 17.21
CA GLU A 33 -11.42 14.04 16.80
C GLU A 33 -12.78 13.51 17.29
N ALA A 34 -13.56 12.95 16.35
CA ALA A 34 -14.90 12.46 16.64
C ALA A 34 -14.93 11.23 17.57
N THR A 35 -13.87 10.42 17.53
CA THR A 35 -13.77 9.19 18.33
C THR A 35 -12.87 9.37 19.54
N GLY A 36 -12.69 8.32 20.33
CA GLY A 36 -11.69 8.29 21.41
C GLY A 36 -10.32 7.78 20.98
N GLU A 37 -10.03 7.66 19.67
CA GLU A 37 -8.84 6.99 19.16
C GLU A 37 -8.13 7.79 18.06
N ILE A 38 -6.81 7.67 18.04
CA ILE A 38 -5.92 8.31 17.08
C ILE A 38 -5.65 7.39 15.87
N GLY A 39 -5.25 8.00 14.75
CA GLY A 39 -4.75 7.29 13.58
C GLY A 39 -5.77 7.05 12.47
N GLY A 40 -7.05 7.37 12.69
CA GLY A 40 -8.09 7.22 11.66
C GLY A 40 -8.12 5.81 11.07
N ILE A 41 -8.05 5.68 9.74
CA ILE A 41 -8.01 4.37 9.05
C ILE A 41 -6.67 3.63 9.25
N SER A 42 -5.63 4.30 9.70
CA SER A 42 -4.30 3.70 9.95
C SER A 42 -4.08 3.33 11.42
N ARG A 43 -5.13 3.33 12.22
CA ARG A 43 -5.03 2.90 13.62
C ARG A 43 -4.82 1.40 13.75
N THR A 44 -4.14 1.01 14.82
CA THR A 44 -4.01 -0.39 15.24
C THR A 44 -4.88 -0.60 16.48
N LYS A 45 -5.87 -1.46 16.38
CA LYS A 45 -6.73 -1.83 17.52
C LYS A 45 -5.98 -2.75 18.47
N ASN A 46 -6.09 -2.48 19.76
CA ASN A 46 -5.63 -3.39 20.81
C ASN A 46 -6.84 -4.04 21.47
N TYR A 47 -6.95 -5.35 21.37
CA TYR A 47 -7.99 -6.13 22.05
C TYR A 47 -7.36 -7.24 22.87
N LYS A 48 -7.49 -7.14 24.19
CA LYS A 48 -6.93 -8.11 25.16
C LYS A 48 -5.43 -8.38 24.92
N GLY A 49 -4.64 -7.35 24.65
CA GLY A 49 -3.21 -7.46 24.37
C GLY A 49 -2.85 -7.82 22.93
N ASN A 50 -3.83 -8.19 22.11
CA ASN A 50 -3.61 -8.50 20.70
C ASN A 50 -3.79 -7.24 19.84
N ARG A 51 -2.84 -6.95 18.98
CA ARG A 51 -2.85 -5.81 18.08
C ARG A 51 -3.34 -6.22 16.71
N MET A 52 -4.30 -5.49 16.16
CA MET A 52 -4.90 -5.75 14.85
C MET A 52 -5.02 -4.44 14.06
N ASP A 53 -4.52 -4.45 12.84
CA ASP A 53 -4.73 -3.35 11.91
C ASP A 53 -6.11 -3.47 11.27
N ILE A 54 -6.79 -2.35 11.10
CA ILE A 54 -8.11 -2.31 10.47
C ILE A 54 -8.05 -2.31 8.94
N GLY A 55 -6.85 -2.39 8.38
CA GLY A 55 -6.58 -2.44 6.94
C GLY A 55 -5.15 -2.87 6.64
N GLY A 56 -4.86 -3.09 5.38
CA GLY A 56 -3.52 -3.44 4.92
C GLY A 56 -2.65 -2.20 4.74
N HIS A 57 -1.87 -1.85 5.74
CA HIS A 57 -0.98 -0.69 5.70
C HIS A 57 0.46 -1.12 5.45
N ARG A 58 1.14 -0.42 4.53
CA ARG A 58 2.54 -0.60 4.21
C ARG A 58 3.19 0.77 4.08
N PHE A 59 4.25 1.01 4.84
CA PHE A 59 5.00 2.25 4.76
C PHE A 59 6.02 2.16 3.63
N PHE A 60 5.58 2.60 2.48
CA PHE A 60 6.36 2.77 1.28
C PHE A 60 5.84 3.98 0.50
N SER A 61 6.74 4.87 0.11
CA SER A 61 6.41 6.02 -0.74
C SER A 61 7.51 6.27 -1.76
N LYS A 62 7.12 6.84 -2.91
CA LYS A 62 8.06 7.40 -3.90
C LYS A 62 8.43 8.85 -3.54
N SER A 63 7.73 9.46 -2.60
CA SER A 63 8.01 10.80 -2.09
C SER A 63 9.08 10.74 -1.01
N ASP A 64 10.19 11.41 -1.24
CA ASP A 64 11.25 11.54 -0.24
C ASP A 64 10.73 12.24 1.01
N LYS A 65 9.92 13.30 0.86
CA LYS A 65 9.31 14.02 1.99
C LYS A 65 8.53 13.09 2.92
N ALA A 66 7.73 12.18 2.35
CA ALA A 66 6.97 11.23 3.16
C ALA A 66 7.90 10.23 3.86
N MET A 67 8.92 9.72 3.15
CA MET A 67 9.89 8.79 3.71
C MET A 67 10.72 9.43 4.82
N ASP A 68 11.14 10.68 4.63
CA ASP A 68 11.94 11.43 5.60
C ASP A 68 11.11 11.76 6.84
N PHE A 69 9.86 12.20 6.68
CA PHE A 69 8.92 12.41 7.77
C PHE A 69 8.73 11.16 8.62
N TRP A 70 8.46 10.00 8.00
CA TRP A 70 8.28 8.75 8.76
C TRP A 70 9.54 8.36 9.53
N LYS A 71 10.72 8.49 8.93
CA LYS A 71 12.00 8.19 9.59
C LYS A 71 12.38 9.20 10.67
N GLU A 72 11.93 10.45 10.56
CA GLU A 72 12.09 11.47 11.60
C GLU A 72 11.27 11.11 12.84
N ILE A 73 10.06 10.55 12.64
CA ILE A 73 9.18 10.15 13.75
C ILE A 73 9.67 8.86 14.40
N MET A 74 10.02 7.87 13.60
CA MET A 74 10.44 6.56 14.06
C MET A 74 11.69 6.10 13.29
N PRO A 75 12.80 5.73 13.96
CA PRO A 75 13.99 5.24 13.30
C PRO A 75 13.71 3.89 12.59
N LEU A 76 14.45 3.64 11.52
CA LEU A 76 14.48 2.34 10.88
C LEU A 76 15.37 1.39 11.66
N GLU A 77 15.01 0.09 11.72
CA GLU A 77 15.89 -0.93 12.28
C GLU A 77 17.25 -0.93 11.57
N ASP A 78 18.30 -0.90 12.37
CA ASP A 78 19.68 -0.96 11.93
C ASP A 78 20.50 -1.72 12.99
N ARG A 79 20.67 -3.01 12.78
CA ARG A 79 21.37 -3.88 13.73
C ARG A 79 22.84 -3.51 13.89
N GLU A 80 23.47 -2.97 12.86
CA GLU A 80 24.88 -2.54 12.90
C GLU A 80 25.06 -1.33 13.83
N ARG A 81 24.05 -0.46 13.89
CA ARG A 81 24.00 0.72 14.77
C ARG A 81 23.31 0.47 16.10
N GLY A 82 22.99 -0.77 16.44
CA GLY A 82 22.34 -1.13 17.69
C GLY A 82 20.84 -0.79 17.75
N ILE A 83 20.22 -0.45 16.62
CA ILE A 83 18.77 -0.19 16.55
C ILE A 83 18.07 -1.50 16.18
N SER A 84 17.74 -2.29 17.17
CA SER A 84 17.11 -3.60 16.96
C SER A 84 15.74 -3.69 17.65
N PRO A 85 14.83 -4.54 17.14
CA PRO A 85 13.53 -4.75 17.76
C PRO A 85 13.60 -5.37 19.17
N ASP A 86 14.73 -5.93 19.55
CA ASP A 86 14.92 -6.48 20.88
C ASP A 86 15.28 -5.40 21.92
N GLN A 87 15.79 -4.25 21.45
CA GLN A 87 16.29 -3.16 22.30
C GLN A 87 15.37 -1.93 22.28
N ALA A 88 14.56 -1.75 21.25
CA ALA A 88 13.67 -0.61 21.10
C ALA A 88 12.28 -1.03 20.63
N ASP A 89 11.27 -0.30 21.11
CA ASP A 89 9.88 -0.51 20.71
C ASP A 89 9.42 0.46 19.62
N LEU A 90 9.99 1.68 19.65
CA LEU A 90 9.64 2.74 18.71
C LEU A 90 10.56 2.70 17.50
N LEU A 91 10.29 1.80 16.56
CA LEU A 91 11.08 1.66 15.33
C LEU A 91 10.27 1.07 14.17
N PHE A 92 10.72 1.33 12.95
CA PHE A 92 10.29 0.64 11.76
C PHE A 92 11.11 -0.62 11.53
N LEU A 93 10.41 -1.71 11.29
CA LEU A 93 10.95 -2.98 10.82
C LEU A 93 10.96 -3.02 9.30
N ILE A 94 11.99 -3.64 8.70
CA ILE A 94 11.99 -3.96 7.28
C ILE A 94 11.32 -5.31 7.09
N ARG A 95 10.19 -5.34 6.38
CA ARG A 95 9.44 -6.58 6.14
C ARG A 95 9.43 -6.92 4.66
N HIS A 96 9.76 -8.17 4.36
CA HIS A 96 9.62 -8.71 3.01
C HIS A 96 8.15 -8.95 2.72
N ARG A 97 7.73 -8.49 1.54
CA ARG A 97 6.37 -8.67 1.09
C ARG A 97 6.10 -10.13 0.74
N LEU A 98 5.09 -10.70 1.37
CA LEU A 98 4.50 -11.97 0.99
C LEU A 98 3.06 -11.71 0.53
N SER A 99 2.85 -11.63 -0.79
CA SER A 99 1.51 -11.51 -1.38
C SER A 99 1.20 -12.74 -2.20
N ARG A 100 0.03 -13.30 -1.99
CA ARG A 100 -0.43 -14.51 -2.66
C ARG A 100 -1.87 -14.36 -3.12
N ILE A 101 -2.20 -15.01 -4.23
CA ILE A 101 -3.56 -15.16 -4.74
C ILE A 101 -4.01 -16.57 -4.41
N LEU A 102 -5.13 -16.71 -3.72
CA LEU A 102 -5.79 -18.01 -3.56
C LEU A 102 -6.73 -18.23 -4.76
N PHE A 103 -6.41 -19.20 -5.61
CA PHE A 103 -7.23 -19.56 -6.76
C PHE A 103 -7.25 -21.07 -6.91
N LEU A 104 -8.42 -21.65 -7.15
CA LEU A 104 -8.61 -23.12 -7.24
C LEU A 104 -8.02 -23.88 -6.05
N ARG A 105 -8.17 -23.34 -4.82
CA ARG A 105 -7.60 -23.90 -3.57
C ARG A 105 -6.07 -24.03 -3.57
N LYS A 106 -5.37 -23.25 -4.42
CA LYS A 106 -3.92 -23.17 -4.48
C LYS A 106 -3.45 -21.74 -4.35
N PHE A 107 -2.28 -21.56 -3.74
CA PHE A 107 -1.65 -20.24 -3.62
C PHE A 107 -0.73 -19.98 -4.81
N PHE A 108 -0.92 -18.82 -5.43
CA PHE A 108 -0.05 -18.28 -6.46
C PHE A 108 0.66 -17.03 -5.92
N ASP A 109 1.92 -16.88 -6.28
CA ASP A 109 2.66 -15.67 -5.91
C ASP A 109 2.11 -14.45 -6.65
N TYR A 110 2.10 -13.29 -5.97
CA TYR A 110 1.74 -12.03 -6.60
C TYR A 110 2.96 -11.07 -6.61
N PRO A 111 3.33 -10.48 -7.74
CA PRO A 111 2.75 -10.69 -9.07
C PRO A 111 2.93 -12.12 -9.56
N VAL A 112 1.95 -12.58 -10.38
CA VAL A 112 1.99 -13.93 -10.93
C VAL A 112 3.25 -14.11 -11.77
N THR A 113 4.08 -15.08 -11.39
CA THR A 113 5.32 -15.43 -12.10
C THR A 113 5.17 -16.81 -12.71
N LEU A 114 5.75 -17.01 -13.89
CA LEU A 114 5.80 -18.33 -14.54
C LEU A 114 6.89 -19.18 -13.89
N ASN A 115 6.56 -19.73 -12.73
CA ASN A 115 7.40 -20.70 -12.03
C ASN A 115 6.75 -22.09 -12.04
N GLY A 116 7.50 -23.11 -11.61
CA GLY A 116 6.98 -24.48 -11.60
C GLY A 116 5.70 -24.66 -10.77
N SER A 117 5.50 -23.87 -9.72
CA SER A 117 4.28 -23.90 -8.90
C SER A 117 3.08 -23.32 -9.64
N THR A 118 3.26 -22.25 -10.39
CA THR A 118 2.22 -21.64 -11.24
C THR A 118 1.81 -22.60 -12.37
N ILE A 119 2.79 -23.21 -13.02
CA ILE A 119 2.55 -24.19 -14.10
C ILE A 119 1.74 -25.40 -13.58
N ARG A 120 2.17 -25.98 -12.45
CA ARG A 120 1.43 -27.08 -11.81
C ARG A 120 0.06 -26.64 -11.28
N GLY A 121 -0.03 -25.40 -10.79
CA GLY A 121 -1.24 -24.82 -10.21
C GLY A 121 -2.35 -24.62 -11.25
N LEU A 122 -2.03 -24.01 -12.37
CA LEU A 122 -2.98 -23.70 -13.46
C LEU A 122 -3.27 -24.90 -14.37
N GLY A 123 -2.30 -25.79 -14.51
CA GLY A 123 -2.34 -26.88 -15.47
C GLY A 123 -2.00 -26.44 -16.90
N PHE A 124 -1.51 -27.37 -17.69
CA PHE A 124 -1.00 -27.11 -19.05
C PHE A 124 -2.08 -26.53 -19.98
N SER A 125 -3.29 -27.09 -19.96
CA SER A 125 -4.39 -26.64 -20.82
C SER A 125 -4.74 -25.16 -20.62
N ARG A 126 -4.83 -24.70 -19.35
CA ARG A 126 -5.13 -23.29 -19.05
C ARG A 126 -3.99 -22.37 -19.43
N LEU A 127 -2.75 -22.79 -19.22
CA LEU A 127 -1.57 -22.04 -19.66
C LEU A 127 -1.55 -21.84 -21.17
N MET A 128 -1.89 -22.89 -21.94
CA MET A 128 -2.01 -22.79 -23.39
C MET A 128 -3.10 -21.79 -23.81
N LYS A 129 -4.28 -21.82 -23.16
CA LYS A 129 -5.36 -20.86 -23.42
C LYS A 129 -4.91 -19.42 -23.13
N ILE A 130 -4.25 -19.18 -21.98
CA ILE A 130 -3.68 -17.88 -21.61
C ILE A 130 -2.68 -17.42 -22.70
N GLY A 131 -1.75 -18.28 -23.10
CA GLY A 131 -0.78 -17.99 -24.15
C GLY A 131 -1.42 -17.61 -25.49
N VAL A 132 -2.37 -18.41 -25.95
CA VAL A 132 -3.12 -18.13 -27.19
C VAL A 132 -3.91 -16.84 -27.09
N SER A 133 -4.58 -16.61 -25.95
CA SER A 133 -5.34 -15.39 -25.70
C SER A 133 -4.42 -14.15 -25.73
N TYR A 134 -3.23 -14.25 -25.13
CA TYR A 134 -2.24 -13.18 -25.17
C TYR A 134 -1.70 -12.91 -26.59
N LEU A 135 -1.38 -13.96 -27.34
CA LEU A 135 -0.93 -13.81 -28.73
C LEU A 135 -2.00 -13.14 -29.58
N LYS A 136 -3.29 -13.48 -29.40
CA LYS A 136 -4.39 -12.83 -30.14
C LYS A 136 -4.39 -11.30 -29.96
N ILE A 137 -4.17 -10.79 -28.73
CA ILE A 137 -4.12 -9.35 -28.51
C ILE A 137 -2.85 -8.70 -29.05
N CYS A 138 -1.73 -9.43 -29.14
CA CYS A 138 -0.51 -8.93 -29.80
C CYS A 138 -0.73 -8.71 -31.29
N PHE A 139 -1.46 -9.62 -31.97
CA PHE A 139 -1.78 -9.48 -33.40
C PHE A 139 -3.00 -8.59 -33.68
N ARG A 140 -3.96 -8.54 -32.75
CA ARG A 140 -5.18 -7.71 -32.85
C ARG A 140 -5.36 -6.91 -31.56
N PRO A 141 -4.65 -5.77 -31.41
CA PRO A 141 -4.75 -4.93 -30.23
C PRO A 141 -6.19 -4.45 -30.01
N VAL A 142 -6.60 -4.38 -28.75
CA VAL A 142 -7.88 -3.80 -28.34
C VAL A 142 -7.84 -2.30 -28.65
N LYS A 143 -8.81 -1.84 -29.42
CA LYS A 143 -9.05 -0.41 -29.70
C LYS A 143 -10.06 0.13 -28.67
N ASP A 144 -10.06 1.44 -28.48
CA ASP A 144 -11.03 2.16 -27.65
C ASP A 144 -11.14 1.59 -26.22
N ILE A 145 -10.08 1.81 -25.44
CA ILE A 145 -10.00 1.36 -24.03
C ILE A 145 -10.82 2.33 -23.17
N ASP A 146 -12.12 2.08 -23.06
CA ASP A 146 -13.13 2.87 -22.36
C ASP A 146 -13.47 2.33 -20.96
N SER A 147 -13.00 1.14 -20.62
CA SER A 147 -13.32 0.47 -19.38
C SER A 147 -12.13 -0.28 -18.79
N LEU A 148 -12.18 -0.57 -17.49
CA LEU A 148 -11.18 -1.37 -16.79
C LEU A 148 -11.09 -2.79 -17.38
N GLU A 149 -12.20 -3.36 -17.83
CA GLU A 149 -12.22 -4.64 -18.53
C GLU A 149 -11.35 -4.60 -19.80
N LYS A 150 -11.63 -3.65 -20.70
CA LYS A 150 -10.84 -3.50 -21.93
C LYS A 150 -9.37 -3.15 -21.63
N PHE A 151 -9.12 -2.39 -20.56
CA PHE A 151 -7.77 -2.12 -20.08
C PHE A 151 -7.02 -3.40 -19.70
N PHE A 152 -7.63 -4.27 -18.91
CA PHE A 152 -6.98 -5.54 -18.53
C PHE A 152 -6.82 -6.49 -19.72
N ILE A 153 -7.86 -6.61 -20.55
CA ILE A 153 -7.80 -7.45 -21.75
C ILE A 153 -6.69 -6.99 -22.70
N SER A 154 -6.55 -5.69 -22.92
CA SER A 154 -5.49 -5.15 -23.80
C SER A 154 -4.06 -5.46 -23.32
N ARG A 155 -3.88 -5.66 -22.02
CA ARG A 155 -2.57 -5.92 -21.42
C ARG A 155 -2.26 -7.38 -21.18
N PHE A 156 -3.28 -8.17 -20.89
CA PHE A 156 -3.10 -9.51 -20.37
C PHE A 156 -3.80 -10.59 -21.20
N GLY A 157 -4.71 -10.21 -22.08
CA GLY A 157 -5.61 -11.11 -22.79
C GLY A 157 -6.84 -11.50 -21.98
N VAL A 158 -7.87 -11.96 -22.65
CA VAL A 158 -9.16 -12.31 -22.06
C VAL A 158 -9.01 -13.38 -20.99
N GLU A 159 -8.31 -14.47 -21.29
CA GLU A 159 -8.20 -15.63 -20.40
C GLU A 159 -7.51 -15.29 -19.07
N LEU A 160 -6.46 -14.44 -19.08
CA LEU A 160 -5.79 -14.03 -17.86
C LEU A 160 -6.64 -13.03 -17.07
N TYR A 161 -7.35 -12.13 -17.75
CA TYR A 161 -8.29 -11.22 -17.15
C TYR A 161 -9.40 -11.98 -16.41
N GLU A 162 -10.07 -12.91 -17.06
CA GLU A 162 -11.14 -13.72 -16.45
C GLU A 162 -10.63 -14.59 -15.29
N THR A 163 -9.40 -15.12 -15.41
CA THR A 163 -8.83 -16.01 -14.39
C THR A 163 -8.47 -15.28 -13.08
N PHE A 164 -7.90 -14.07 -13.13
CA PHE A 164 -7.29 -13.47 -11.95
C PHE A 164 -7.81 -12.07 -11.58
N PHE A 165 -8.44 -11.36 -12.51
CA PHE A 165 -8.81 -9.96 -12.30
C PHE A 165 -10.31 -9.73 -12.18
N LYS A 166 -11.11 -10.34 -13.04
CA LYS A 166 -12.54 -10.09 -13.15
C LYS A 166 -13.26 -10.29 -11.82
N ASP A 167 -13.37 -11.52 -11.37
CA ASP A 167 -14.17 -11.89 -10.20
C ASP A 167 -13.71 -11.17 -8.93
N TYR A 168 -12.40 -11.02 -8.75
CA TYR A 168 -11.84 -10.29 -7.61
C TYR A 168 -12.22 -8.81 -7.65
N THR A 169 -12.06 -8.17 -8.81
CA THR A 169 -12.32 -6.74 -8.95
C THR A 169 -13.80 -6.43 -8.80
N GLU A 170 -14.66 -7.18 -9.47
CA GLU A 170 -16.12 -7.03 -9.41
C GLU A 170 -16.64 -7.28 -7.99
N LYS A 171 -16.10 -8.27 -7.28
CA LYS A 171 -16.44 -8.52 -5.87
C LYS A 171 -16.04 -7.37 -4.96
N VAL A 172 -14.86 -6.77 -5.16
CA VAL A 172 -14.37 -5.66 -4.33
C VAL A 172 -15.12 -4.37 -4.59
N TRP A 173 -15.45 -4.08 -5.84
CA TRP A 173 -16.09 -2.83 -6.24
C TRP A 173 -17.62 -2.89 -6.25
N GLY A 174 -18.19 -4.09 -6.25
CA GLY A 174 -19.64 -4.30 -6.32
C GLY A 174 -20.26 -3.93 -7.68
N VAL A 175 -19.44 -3.68 -8.70
CA VAL A 175 -19.88 -3.33 -10.06
C VAL A 175 -19.04 -4.07 -11.10
N PRO A 176 -19.57 -4.34 -12.32
CA PRO A 176 -18.84 -4.97 -13.41
C PRO A 176 -17.61 -4.16 -13.84
N CYS A 177 -16.53 -4.83 -14.21
CA CYS A 177 -15.31 -4.18 -14.71
C CYS A 177 -15.55 -3.31 -15.95
N SER A 178 -16.59 -3.60 -16.73
CA SER A 178 -17.03 -2.80 -17.88
C SER A 178 -17.57 -1.41 -17.52
N GLN A 179 -17.97 -1.19 -16.26
CA GLN A 179 -18.47 0.08 -15.74
C GLN A 179 -17.42 0.89 -14.97
N ILE A 180 -16.23 0.33 -14.75
CA ILE A 180 -15.14 1.00 -14.02
C ILE A 180 -14.23 1.70 -15.03
N SER A 181 -13.81 2.95 -14.70
CA SER A 181 -12.87 3.72 -15.53
C SER A 181 -11.54 2.98 -15.72
N PRO A 182 -10.96 3.00 -16.93
CA PRO A 182 -9.65 2.44 -17.21
C PRO A 182 -8.52 3.14 -16.44
N ASP A 183 -8.69 4.39 -16.01
CA ASP A 183 -7.70 5.17 -15.27
C ASP A 183 -7.31 4.51 -13.95
N TRP A 184 -8.28 3.85 -13.31
CA TRP A 184 -8.00 3.10 -12.09
C TRP A 184 -6.98 1.97 -12.33
N GLY A 185 -7.14 1.23 -13.43
CA GLY A 185 -6.18 0.20 -13.85
C GLY A 185 -4.83 0.79 -14.22
N ALA A 186 -4.84 1.91 -14.96
CA ALA A 186 -3.63 2.60 -15.37
C ALA A 186 -2.78 3.08 -14.18
N GLN A 187 -3.40 3.55 -13.10
CA GLN A 187 -2.70 3.99 -11.89
C GLN A 187 -2.11 2.81 -11.09
N ARG A 188 -2.82 1.68 -11.00
CA ARG A 188 -2.45 0.55 -10.14
C ARG A 188 -1.61 -0.50 -10.82
N VAL A 189 -1.79 -0.66 -12.13
CA VAL A 189 -1.13 -1.69 -12.95
C VAL A 189 -0.14 -1.07 -13.93
N LYS A 190 0.20 0.20 -13.73
CA LYS A 190 1.16 0.95 -14.55
C LYS A 190 2.50 0.21 -14.60
N GLY A 191 2.95 -0.13 -15.81
CA GLY A 191 4.22 -0.85 -16.00
C GLY A 191 4.16 -2.37 -15.91
N LEU A 192 3.05 -2.97 -15.45
CA LEU A 192 2.85 -4.42 -15.54
C LEU A 192 2.48 -4.79 -16.98
N SER A 193 3.33 -5.60 -17.61
CA SER A 193 3.02 -6.30 -18.86
C SER A 193 3.48 -7.75 -18.71
N VAL A 194 2.81 -8.68 -19.40
CA VAL A 194 3.18 -10.10 -19.36
C VAL A 194 4.63 -10.28 -19.81
N SER A 195 5.06 -9.57 -20.85
CA SER A 195 6.44 -9.61 -21.35
C SER A 195 7.45 -9.09 -20.31
N LYS A 196 7.14 -7.98 -19.60
CA LYS A 196 8.02 -7.47 -18.53
C LYS A 196 8.05 -8.39 -17.32
N ALA A 197 6.92 -8.98 -16.93
CA ALA A 197 6.84 -9.95 -15.83
C ALA A 197 7.64 -11.23 -16.16
N LEU A 198 7.55 -11.72 -17.40
CA LEU A 198 8.36 -12.83 -17.91
C LEU A 198 9.86 -12.51 -17.85
N LEU A 199 10.25 -11.35 -18.39
CA LEU A 199 11.64 -10.92 -18.40
C LEU A 199 12.20 -10.72 -16.98
N HIS A 200 11.40 -10.16 -16.07
CA HIS A 200 11.75 -10.01 -14.67
C HIS A 200 11.93 -11.37 -13.99
N SER A 201 11.05 -12.34 -14.27
CA SER A 201 11.15 -13.70 -13.71
C SER A 201 12.41 -14.43 -14.18
N LEU A 202 12.81 -14.21 -15.42
CA LEU A 202 14.06 -14.77 -15.99
C LEU A 202 15.32 -14.09 -15.42
N LYS A 203 15.24 -12.81 -15.08
CA LYS A 203 16.37 -12.01 -14.54
C LYS A 203 16.48 -12.09 -13.00
N LYS A 204 15.45 -12.55 -12.29
CA LYS A 204 15.41 -12.56 -10.82
C LYS A 204 16.62 -13.24 -10.15
N PRO A 205 17.22 -14.32 -10.67
CA PRO A 205 18.41 -14.92 -10.09
C PRO A 205 19.65 -14.01 -10.10
N PHE A 206 19.68 -13.01 -10.99
CA PHE A 206 20.82 -12.12 -11.23
C PHE A 206 20.63 -10.70 -10.63
N LEU A 207 19.47 -10.38 -10.06
CA LEU A 207 19.20 -9.07 -9.50
C LEU A 207 19.54 -9.03 -8.01
N LYS A 208 20.41 -8.10 -7.61
CA LYS A 208 20.66 -7.78 -6.19
C LYS A 208 19.37 -7.35 -5.50
N LYS A 209 19.21 -7.71 -4.21
CA LYS A 209 18.07 -7.33 -3.36
C LYS A 209 17.81 -5.83 -3.49
N SER A 210 16.58 -5.48 -3.87
CA SER A 210 16.20 -4.07 -4.01
C SER A 210 16.04 -3.44 -2.62
N THR A 211 16.65 -2.28 -2.47
CA THR A 211 16.61 -1.47 -1.24
C THR A 211 15.23 -0.81 -1.13
N VAL A 212 14.76 -0.53 0.10
CA VAL A 212 13.49 0.14 0.43
C VAL A 212 13.31 1.51 -0.30
N ASN A 213 14.38 2.10 -0.79
CA ASN A 213 14.41 3.39 -1.53
C ASN A 213 14.25 3.27 -3.05
N GLY A 214 13.60 2.25 -3.55
CA GLY A 214 13.48 2.00 -5.00
C GLY A 214 12.59 3.00 -5.75
N LYS A 215 13.06 4.22 -6.02
CA LYS A 215 12.37 5.23 -6.85
C LYS A 215 11.95 4.74 -8.24
N LYS A 216 12.56 3.67 -8.74
CA LYS A 216 12.33 3.10 -10.08
C LYS A 216 11.47 1.84 -10.09
N VAL A 217 11.04 1.33 -8.93
CA VAL A 217 10.26 0.09 -8.85
C VAL A 217 8.76 0.41 -8.86
N GLU A 218 8.00 -0.27 -9.70
CA GLU A 218 6.54 -0.20 -9.70
C GLU A 218 6.00 -0.64 -8.33
N THR A 219 5.00 0.08 -7.81
CA THR A 219 4.43 -0.16 -6.46
C THR A 219 3.97 -1.61 -6.27
N SER A 220 3.51 -2.25 -7.34
CA SER A 220 3.11 -3.66 -7.35
C SER A 220 4.29 -4.64 -7.28
N LEU A 221 5.52 -4.20 -7.56
CA LEU A 221 6.75 -5.01 -7.57
C LEU A 221 7.64 -4.78 -6.35
N ILE A 222 7.18 -4.00 -5.37
CA ILE A 222 7.94 -3.74 -4.14
C ILE A 222 8.13 -5.06 -3.38
N GLU A 223 9.38 -5.40 -3.10
CA GLU A 223 9.74 -6.61 -2.37
C GLU A 223 9.80 -6.40 -0.86
N SER A 224 10.05 -5.17 -0.40
CA SER A 224 10.17 -4.84 1.02
C SER A 224 9.51 -3.50 1.33
N PHE A 225 8.98 -3.37 2.54
CA PHE A 225 8.35 -2.15 3.04
C PHE A 225 8.70 -1.96 4.52
N MET A 226 8.57 -0.73 5.01
CA MET A 226 8.70 -0.44 6.43
C MET A 226 7.38 -0.74 7.15
N TYR A 227 7.48 -1.20 8.39
CA TYR A 227 6.31 -1.50 9.22
C TYR A 227 6.62 -1.22 10.68
N PRO A 228 5.83 -0.37 11.39
CA PRO A 228 6.04 -0.13 12.82
C PRO A 228 5.95 -1.42 13.62
N LYS A 229 6.80 -1.59 14.62
CA LYS A 229 6.88 -2.83 15.42
C LYS A 229 5.52 -3.26 15.98
N TYR A 230 4.70 -2.31 16.38
CA TYR A 230 3.38 -2.56 16.98
C TYR A 230 2.21 -2.13 16.10
N GLY A 231 2.40 -2.09 14.78
CA GLY A 231 1.37 -1.74 13.81
C GLY A 231 1.37 -0.27 13.41
N PRO A 232 0.67 0.09 12.31
CA PRO A 232 0.67 1.44 11.75
C PRO A 232 0.18 2.51 12.72
N GLY A 233 -0.72 2.16 13.65
CA GLY A 233 -1.21 3.08 14.69
C GLY A 233 -0.09 3.64 15.56
N GLN A 234 0.96 2.86 15.83
CA GLN A 234 2.09 3.29 16.66
C GLN A 234 2.77 4.56 16.13
N LEU A 235 2.92 4.70 14.81
CA LEU A 235 3.47 5.91 14.23
C LEU A 235 2.60 7.13 14.57
N TRP A 236 1.30 6.99 14.41
CA TRP A 236 0.36 8.10 14.61
C TRP A 236 0.17 8.43 16.07
N GLU A 237 0.25 7.46 16.97
CA GLU A 237 0.31 7.66 18.42
C GLU A 237 1.56 8.49 18.80
N GLU A 238 2.72 8.20 18.21
CA GLU A 238 3.95 8.95 18.44
C GLU A 238 3.88 10.37 17.86
N VAL A 239 3.30 10.56 16.66
CA VAL A 239 3.07 11.90 16.09
C VAL A 239 2.18 12.72 17.02
N ALA A 240 1.08 12.14 17.50
CA ALA A 240 0.16 12.79 18.43
C ALA A 240 0.84 13.18 19.75
N ARG A 241 1.65 12.29 20.31
CA ARG A 241 2.46 12.56 21.51
C ARG A 241 3.38 13.78 21.30
N ARG A 242 4.04 13.86 20.12
CA ARG A 242 4.90 15.01 19.78
C ARG A 242 4.10 16.28 19.56
N VAL A 243 2.94 16.21 18.93
CA VAL A 243 2.01 17.35 18.76
C VAL A 243 1.65 17.93 20.12
N VAL A 244 1.26 17.10 21.08
CA VAL A 244 0.93 17.55 22.44
C VAL A 244 2.16 18.11 23.15
N ALA A 245 3.33 17.46 23.02
CA ALA A 245 4.59 17.97 23.61
C ALA A 245 5.02 19.35 23.07
N MET A 246 4.64 19.68 21.83
CA MET A 246 4.87 21.01 21.23
C MET A 246 3.78 22.04 21.57
N GLY A 247 2.84 21.71 22.45
CA GLY A 247 1.76 22.62 22.87
C GLY A 247 0.49 22.56 22.02
N GLY A 248 0.37 21.59 21.12
CA GLY A 248 -0.89 21.31 20.42
C GLY A 248 -1.90 20.59 21.33
N GLU A 249 -3.17 20.76 21.04
CA GLU A 249 -4.26 20.14 21.77
C GLU A 249 -5.00 19.14 20.89
N ILE A 250 -5.38 17.99 21.47
CA ILE A 250 -6.24 16.99 20.79
C ILE A 250 -7.48 16.77 21.66
N ARG A 251 -8.64 17.12 21.12
CA ARG A 251 -9.94 16.94 21.80
C ARG A 251 -10.68 15.78 21.19
N PHE A 252 -10.89 14.75 21.99
CA PHE A 252 -11.65 13.55 21.61
C PHE A 252 -13.14 13.73 21.83
N GLY A 253 -13.96 12.90 21.14
CA GLY A 253 -15.40 12.97 21.23
C GLY A 253 -16.01 14.24 20.62
N GLN A 254 -15.25 14.96 19.84
CA GLN A 254 -15.65 16.21 19.20
C GLN A 254 -15.96 15.98 17.72
N ARG A 255 -17.21 15.65 17.44
CA ARG A 255 -17.69 15.50 16.06
C ARG A 255 -18.03 16.86 15.49
N VAL A 256 -17.46 17.16 14.34
CA VAL A 256 -17.76 18.38 13.58
C VAL A 256 -18.79 18.03 12.51
N ASP A 257 -19.96 18.64 12.58
CA ASP A 257 -21.07 18.40 11.64
C ASP A 257 -21.20 19.51 10.60
N GLN A 258 -20.70 20.71 10.90
CA GLN A 258 -20.72 21.87 9.97
C GLN A 258 -19.44 22.71 10.14
N VAL A 259 -18.98 23.33 9.04
CA VAL A 259 -17.82 24.25 8.99
C VAL A 259 -18.25 25.55 8.35
#